data_916ca82616b87d9d8a2bde585c38754d
#
_entry.id   916ca82616b87d9d8a2bde585c38754d
#
_cell.length_a   1.000
_cell.length_b   1.000
_cell.length_c   1.000
_cell.angle_alpha   90.00
_cell.angle_beta   90.00
_cell.angle_gamma   90.00
#
_symmetry.space_group_name_H-M   'P 1'
#
loop_
_entity.id
_entity.type
_entity.pdbx_description
1 polymer ?
#
loop_
_entity_poly.entity_id
_entity_poly.type
_entity_poly.pdbx_seq_one_letter_code
_entity_poly.pdbx_strand_id
1 'polypeptide(L)'
;MSATMKQVVLAAYAKGNPKPADFRIEEVPVPQLGEREILLKTLWLAVDPLIRFSLDEKLLSGATRMERGAVMVGPTVCEVAASNHPDYASGDIVEGRSGWQEYAVLAPDQSDYRGPPRKVDASLAPVSTALGALGGPGQTAYEGIVNVGKVKAGETVVISAAAGAVGSMAGQIVKVLGGRAVGIAGGAAKCAALLDLGFDAVADYKAPDFAEQLKTALPEGAEVYLDNVGGDVTLAVLPHLKRGARMPMCGFIAYYGVGMEGPGPDHLPGFYRQIMAKALKIEGFAGIFAGKKGLEDIAGWMKEGKIRFAESVVDGLDAAPQAFSSVFSGHDHVGKLLVRVAPEA
;
A
#
# COMPACT_ATOMS: atom_id res chain seq x y z
N MET A 1 7.56 29.93 25.88
CA MET A 1 7.95 29.53 24.52
C MET A 1 6.84 28.62 24.01
N SER A 2 6.29 28.85 22.82
CA SER A 2 5.33 27.90 22.26
C SER A 2 6.06 26.57 22.00
N ALA A 3 5.39 25.45 22.23
CA ALA A 3 5.96 24.14 21.93
C ALA A 3 6.26 24.03 20.44
N THR A 4 7.39 23.43 20.07
CA THR A 4 7.77 23.17 18.68
C THR A 4 7.48 21.70 18.33
N MET A 5 7.31 21.43 17.05
CA MET A 5 7.12 20.11 16.47
C MET A 5 7.96 19.93 15.21
N LYS A 6 8.22 18.69 14.83
CA LYS A 6 8.85 18.37 13.55
C LYS A 6 7.82 18.12 12.46
N GLN A 7 8.20 18.52 11.24
CA GLN A 7 7.50 18.17 10.01
C GLN A 7 8.52 17.80 8.91
N VAL A 8 8.10 16.99 7.95
CA VAL A 8 8.88 16.66 6.76
C VAL A 8 8.25 17.31 5.56
N VAL A 9 9.02 18.12 4.84
CA VAL A 9 8.57 18.86 3.65
C VAL A 9 9.26 18.37 2.39
N LEU A 10 8.63 18.56 1.23
CA LEU A 10 9.24 18.32 -0.07
C LEU A 10 10.30 19.40 -0.36
N ALA A 11 11.57 19.03 -0.39
CA ALA A 11 12.67 19.95 -0.69
C ALA A 11 12.93 20.05 -2.20
N ALA A 12 12.84 18.92 -2.93
CA ALA A 12 13.04 18.87 -4.38
C ALA A 12 12.14 17.82 -5.03
N TYR A 13 11.78 18.02 -6.30
CA TYR A 13 11.09 17.00 -7.07
C TYR A 13 12.00 15.80 -7.33
N ALA A 14 11.47 14.60 -7.17
CA ALA A 14 12.21 13.38 -7.34
C ALA A 14 12.56 13.14 -8.82
N LYS A 15 13.86 12.88 -9.10
CA LYS A 15 14.32 12.41 -10.40
C LYS A 15 14.54 10.89 -10.31
N GLY A 16 13.64 10.13 -10.88
CA GLY A 16 13.62 8.67 -10.69
C GLY A 16 12.99 8.27 -9.35
N ASN A 17 13.56 7.27 -8.69
CA ASN A 17 13.12 6.87 -7.36
C ASN A 17 13.43 7.97 -6.33
N PRO A 18 12.53 8.24 -5.38
CA PRO A 18 12.73 9.21 -4.33
C PRO A 18 13.97 8.91 -3.50
N LYS A 19 14.71 9.94 -3.11
CA LYS A 19 15.89 9.86 -2.26
C LYS A 19 15.67 10.64 -0.98
N PRO A 20 16.30 10.30 0.15
CA PRO A 20 16.14 11.06 1.39
C PRO A 20 16.45 12.56 1.23
N ALA A 21 17.37 12.93 0.32
CA ALA A 21 17.73 14.32 0.03
C ALA A 21 16.61 15.13 -0.69
N ASP A 22 15.57 14.47 -1.22
CA ASP A 22 14.42 15.14 -1.82
C ASP A 22 13.48 15.73 -0.74
N PHE A 23 13.75 15.42 0.53
CA PHE A 23 12.95 15.83 1.68
C PHE A 23 13.79 16.65 2.66
N ARG A 24 13.14 17.49 3.47
CA ARG A 24 13.76 18.26 4.54
C ARG A 24 12.91 18.19 5.79
N ILE A 25 13.56 18.00 6.93
CA ILE A 25 12.93 18.08 8.25
C ILE A 25 13.01 19.51 8.74
N GLU A 26 11.90 20.03 9.23
CA GLU A 26 11.77 21.37 9.78
C GLU A 26 11.20 21.31 11.18
N GLU A 27 11.66 22.23 12.05
CA GLU A 27 11.03 22.52 13.35
C GLU A 27 10.16 23.75 13.20
N VAL A 28 8.88 23.61 13.58
CA VAL A 28 7.88 24.69 13.49
C VAL A 28 7.07 24.74 14.80
N PRO A 29 6.41 25.87 15.11
CA PRO A 29 5.47 25.93 16.24
C PRO A 29 4.33 24.92 16.06
N VAL A 30 3.89 24.27 17.17
CA VAL A 30 2.66 23.47 17.18
C VAL A 30 1.49 24.39 16.78
N PRO A 31 0.66 23.97 15.78
CA PRO A 31 -0.45 24.80 15.32
C PRO A 31 -1.50 25.01 16.40
N GLN A 32 -2.13 26.18 16.39
CA GLN A 32 -3.21 26.49 17.32
C GLN A 32 -4.55 25.99 16.78
N LEU A 33 -5.38 25.49 17.68
CA LEU A 33 -6.69 24.95 17.38
C LEU A 33 -7.70 26.11 17.16
N GLY A 34 -8.37 26.09 16.00
CA GLY A 34 -9.46 27.00 15.65
C GLY A 34 -10.84 26.47 16.03
N GLU A 35 -11.87 27.19 15.61
CA GLU A 35 -13.26 26.78 15.80
C GLU A 35 -13.59 25.56 14.92
N ARG A 36 -14.30 24.57 15.48
CA ARG A 36 -14.67 23.31 14.81
C ARG A 36 -13.48 22.50 14.22
N GLU A 37 -12.30 22.70 14.77
CA GLU A 37 -11.09 21.97 14.39
C GLU A 37 -10.70 20.95 15.47
N ILE A 38 -9.83 20.00 15.06
CA ILE A 38 -9.19 19.04 15.95
C ILE A 38 -7.68 19.13 15.81
N LEU A 39 -6.97 19.06 16.93
CA LEU A 39 -5.51 18.92 16.97
C LEU A 39 -5.17 17.45 17.07
N LEU A 40 -4.48 16.94 16.08
CA LEU A 40 -4.04 15.56 15.99
C LEU A 40 -2.57 15.44 16.39
N LYS A 41 -2.26 14.47 17.23
CA LYS A 41 -0.89 13.99 17.53
C LYS A 41 -0.68 12.72 16.73
N THR A 42 0.27 12.72 15.81
CA THR A 42 0.57 11.56 14.97
C THR A 42 1.24 10.47 15.79
N LEU A 43 0.65 9.28 15.80
CA LEU A 43 1.21 8.06 16.41
C LEU A 43 1.93 7.23 15.34
N TRP A 44 1.27 7.00 14.21
CA TRP A 44 1.75 6.18 13.11
C TRP A 44 1.59 6.88 11.77
N LEU A 45 2.57 6.70 10.92
CA LEU A 45 2.60 7.21 9.56
C LEU A 45 2.85 6.06 8.57
N ALA A 46 2.06 6.00 7.51
CA ALA A 46 2.29 5.10 6.39
C ALA A 46 3.09 5.76 5.27
N VAL A 47 4.12 5.08 4.80
CA VAL A 47 4.88 5.50 3.60
C VAL A 47 4.36 4.73 2.38
N ASP A 48 3.42 5.34 1.65
CA ASP A 48 2.75 4.70 0.52
C ASP A 48 3.44 4.99 -0.81
N PRO A 49 3.67 3.95 -1.66
CA PRO A 49 4.30 4.15 -2.97
C PRO A 49 3.57 5.15 -3.87
N LEU A 50 2.24 5.26 -3.74
CA LEU A 50 1.41 6.19 -4.54
C LEU A 50 1.77 7.67 -4.33
N ILE A 51 2.37 8.03 -3.19
CA ILE A 51 2.86 9.39 -2.93
C ILE A 51 3.87 9.82 -4.01
N ARG A 52 4.60 8.85 -4.60
CA ARG A 52 5.57 9.11 -5.67
C ARG A 52 4.99 9.93 -6.83
N PHE A 53 3.72 9.71 -7.19
CA PHE A 53 3.07 10.45 -8.27
C PHE A 53 2.89 11.95 -8.00
N SER A 54 2.92 12.36 -6.76
CA SER A 54 2.82 13.78 -6.37
C SER A 54 4.18 14.49 -6.36
N LEU A 55 5.28 13.75 -6.56
CA LEU A 55 6.65 14.26 -6.43
C LEU A 55 7.32 14.57 -7.77
N ASP A 56 6.59 14.54 -8.87
CA ASP A 56 7.10 14.90 -10.20
C ASP A 56 6.87 16.37 -10.53
N GLU A 57 7.82 16.98 -11.21
CA GLU A 57 7.66 18.32 -11.77
C GLU A 57 6.58 18.36 -12.85
N LYS A 58 6.47 17.27 -13.64
CA LYS A 58 5.42 17.06 -14.64
C LYS A 58 4.54 15.90 -14.19
N LEU A 59 3.27 16.20 -13.93
CA LEU A 59 2.31 15.21 -13.44
C LEU A 59 1.85 14.24 -14.51
N LEU A 60 1.61 13.00 -14.09
CA LEU A 60 0.68 12.12 -14.78
C LEU A 60 -0.75 12.67 -14.66
N SER A 61 -1.56 12.48 -15.69
CA SER A 61 -2.97 12.90 -15.69
C SER A 61 -3.69 12.36 -14.44
N GLY A 62 -4.35 13.25 -13.70
CA GLY A 62 -5.14 12.91 -12.52
C GLY A 62 -4.39 12.96 -11.18
N ALA A 63 -3.07 13.15 -11.16
CA ALA A 63 -2.34 13.36 -9.91
C ALA A 63 -2.38 14.85 -9.49
N THR A 64 -2.33 15.11 -8.18
CA THR A 64 -2.11 16.45 -7.64
C THR A 64 -0.65 16.61 -7.27
N ARG A 65 0.00 17.61 -7.86
CA ARG A 65 1.40 17.92 -7.57
C ARG A 65 1.54 18.53 -6.18
N MET A 66 2.52 18.07 -5.44
CA MET A 66 2.94 18.76 -4.22
C MET A 66 3.82 19.97 -4.56
N GLU A 67 3.60 21.06 -3.87
CA GLU A 67 4.49 22.23 -3.96
C GLU A 67 5.77 21.98 -3.13
N ARG A 68 6.91 22.51 -3.58
CA ARG A 68 8.14 22.48 -2.78
C ARG A 68 7.93 23.31 -1.51
N GLY A 69 8.37 22.78 -0.38
CA GLY A 69 8.13 23.36 0.95
C GLY A 69 6.81 22.92 1.59
N ALA A 70 5.91 22.25 0.85
CA ALA A 70 4.70 21.69 1.45
C ALA A 70 5.03 20.47 2.31
N VAL A 71 4.27 20.29 3.40
CA VAL A 71 4.35 19.09 4.25
C VAL A 71 3.98 17.87 3.43
N MET A 72 4.81 16.81 3.53
CA MET A 72 4.57 15.56 2.84
C MET A 72 3.22 14.96 3.23
N VAL A 73 2.46 14.50 2.23
CA VAL A 73 1.17 13.83 2.45
C VAL A 73 1.38 12.36 2.81
N GLY A 74 0.43 11.78 3.54
CA GLY A 74 0.41 10.35 3.84
C GLY A 74 -0.73 10.00 4.80
N PRO A 75 -1.21 8.74 4.78
CA PRO A 75 -2.13 8.25 5.77
C PRO A 75 -1.45 8.17 7.15
N THR A 76 -2.20 8.51 8.19
CA THR A 76 -1.73 8.53 9.57
C THR A 76 -2.77 7.92 10.51
N VAL A 77 -2.32 7.35 11.61
CA VAL A 77 -3.13 7.13 12.80
C VAL A 77 -2.68 8.13 13.85
N CYS A 78 -3.64 8.86 14.38
CA CYS A 78 -3.41 9.95 15.32
C CYS A 78 -4.29 9.79 16.56
N GLU A 79 -3.80 10.34 17.68
CA GLU A 79 -4.61 10.67 18.84
C GLU A 79 -5.15 12.09 18.68
N VAL A 80 -6.41 12.31 18.96
CA VAL A 80 -6.99 13.66 19.10
C VAL A 80 -6.45 14.26 20.38
N ALA A 81 -5.45 15.12 20.29
CA ALA A 81 -4.84 15.79 21.44
C ALA A 81 -5.74 16.87 22.06
N ALA A 82 -6.50 17.56 21.21
CA ALA A 82 -7.53 18.54 21.61
C ALA A 82 -8.60 18.66 20.53
N SER A 83 -9.82 19.05 20.91
CA SER A 83 -10.94 19.17 19.98
C SER A 83 -11.85 20.35 20.33
N ASN A 84 -12.21 21.13 19.30
CA ASN A 84 -13.32 22.08 19.30
C ASN A 84 -14.47 21.56 18.40
N HIS A 85 -14.44 20.28 17.95
CA HIS A 85 -15.45 19.69 17.09
C HIS A 85 -16.35 18.74 17.88
N PRO A 86 -17.71 18.79 17.70
CA PRO A 86 -18.64 18.00 18.53
C PRO A 86 -18.49 16.47 18.38
N ASP A 87 -18.04 15.99 17.22
CA ASP A 87 -17.97 14.57 16.92
C ASP A 87 -16.65 13.91 17.35
N TYR A 88 -15.66 14.68 17.82
CA TYR A 88 -14.35 14.18 18.25
C TYR A 88 -14.03 14.64 19.66
N ALA A 89 -13.52 13.75 20.48
CA ALA A 89 -13.07 14.02 21.82
C ALA A 89 -11.55 13.82 21.96
N SER A 90 -10.93 14.53 22.90
CA SER A 90 -9.53 14.25 23.29
C SER A 90 -9.38 12.81 23.72
N GLY A 91 -8.35 12.13 23.23
CA GLY A 91 -8.11 10.69 23.41
C GLY A 91 -8.73 9.79 22.33
N ASP A 92 -9.62 10.29 21.44
CA ASP A 92 -10.06 9.51 20.30
C ASP A 92 -8.86 9.14 19.41
N ILE A 93 -8.81 7.89 18.97
CA ILE A 93 -7.85 7.45 17.95
C ILE A 93 -8.53 7.53 16.58
N VAL A 94 -7.88 8.20 15.65
CA VAL A 94 -8.43 8.42 14.30
C VAL A 94 -7.41 8.06 13.21
N GLU A 95 -7.91 7.49 12.12
CA GLU A 95 -7.17 7.33 10.88
C GLU A 95 -7.54 8.49 9.95
N GLY A 96 -6.53 9.14 9.38
CA GLY A 96 -6.69 10.28 8.51
C GLY A 96 -5.46 10.53 7.64
N ARG A 97 -5.29 11.77 7.22
CA ARG A 97 -4.19 12.23 6.36
C ARG A 97 -3.58 13.51 6.90
N SER A 98 -3.12 13.48 8.13
CA SER A 98 -2.45 14.62 8.76
C SER A 98 -1.08 14.98 8.16
N GLY A 99 -0.55 14.11 7.29
CA GLY A 99 0.77 14.32 6.67
C GLY A 99 1.94 13.88 7.55
N TRP A 100 3.16 14.10 7.07
CA TRP A 100 4.39 13.70 7.75
C TRP A 100 4.80 14.75 8.76
N GLN A 101 4.13 14.79 9.89
CA GLN A 101 4.34 15.77 10.96
C GLN A 101 3.87 15.21 12.30
N GLU A 102 4.45 15.73 13.39
CA GLU A 102 4.12 15.27 14.75
C GLU A 102 2.73 15.72 15.20
N TYR A 103 2.32 16.92 14.81
CA TYR A 103 0.99 17.46 15.08
C TYR A 103 0.40 18.09 13.82
N ALA A 104 -0.92 18.00 13.68
CA ALA A 104 -1.68 18.66 12.62
C ALA A 104 -3.00 19.18 13.14
N VAL A 105 -3.46 20.30 12.63
CA VAL A 105 -4.85 20.76 12.78
C VAL A 105 -5.65 20.36 11.56
N LEU A 106 -6.81 19.75 11.78
CA LEU A 106 -7.77 19.40 10.73
C LEU A 106 -9.14 20.00 11.05
N ALA A 107 -9.85 20.42 10.01
CA ALA A 107 -11.25 20.79 10.04
C ALA A 107 -12.08 19.64 9.44
N PRO A 108 -12.67 18.74 10.25
CA PRO A 108 -13.38 17.55 9.74
C PRO A 108 -14.52 17.87 8.78
N ASP A 109 -15.21 18.99 8.98
CA ASP A 109 -16.29 19.46 8.11
C ASP A 109 -15.83 19.90 6.71
N GLN A 110 -14.54 20.17 6.55
CA GLN A 110 -13.91 20.62 5.29
C GLN A 110 -13.06 19.51 4.64
N SER A 111 -13.36 18.25 4.97
CA SER A 111 -12.63 17.11 4.46
C SER A 111 -12.72 17.00 2.93
N ASP A 112 -11.69 16.46 2.32
CA ASP A 112 -11.66 16.14 0.89
C ASP A 112 -12.65 15.00 0.54
N TYR A 113 -12.63 14.55 -0.71
CA TYR A 113 -13.50 13.46 -1.21
C TYR A 113 -13.37 12.12 -0.46
N ARG A 114 -12.40 11.98 0.42
CA ARG A 114 -12.19 10.78 1.27
C ARG A 114 -12.96 10.84 2.58
N GLY A 115 -13.54 11.97 2.88
CA GLY A 115 -14.32 12.21 4.09
C GLY A 115 -13.47 12.58 5.32
N PRO A 116 -14.14 12.79 6.46
CA PRO A 116 -13.50 13.16 7.72
C PRO A 116 -12.64 12.01 8.29
N PRO A 117 -11.74 12.30 9.23
CA PRO A 117 -10.96 11.30 9.93
C PRO A 117 -11.84 10.20 10.53
N ARG A 118 -11.51 8.95 10.26
CA ARG A 118 -12.28 7.78 10.71
C ARG A 118 -11.82 7.35 12.10
N LYS A 119 -12.73 7.23 13.06
CA LYS A 119 -12.40 6.66 14.38
C LYS A 119 -11.95 5.22 14.25
N VAL A 120 -10.87 4.88 14.93
CA VAL A 120 -10.27 3.54 14.96
C VAL A 120 -10.74 2.82 16.22
N ASP A 121 -11.27 1.62 16.05
CA ASP A 121 -11.63 0.74 17.16
C ASP A 121 -10.40 -0.09 17.59
N ALA A 122 -9.73 0.37 18.62
CA ALA A 122 -8.56 -0.31 19.18
C ALA A 122 -8.85 -1.69 19.82
N SER A 123 -10.14 -2.05 20.00
CA SER A 123 -10.51 -3.37 20.54
C SER A 123 -10.42 -4.48 19.48
N LEU A 124 -10.39 -4.14 18.19
CA LEU A 124 -10.34 -5.10 17.10
C LEU A 124 -8.92 -5.61 16.85
N ALA A 125 -7.93 -4.72 16.86
CA ALA A 125 -6.52 -5.01 16.59
C ALA A 125 -5.66 -3.80 17.03
N PRO A 126 -4.31 -3.90 17.03
CA PRO A 126 -3.44 -2.73 17.21
C PRO A 126 -3.82 -1.60 16.24
N VAL A 127 -3.79 -0.36 16.73
CA VAL A 127 -4.26 0.81 15.94
C VAL A 127 -3.48 1.03 14.64
N SER A 128 -2.21 0.57 14.58
CA SER A 128 -1.38 0.58 13.36
C SER A 128 -2.03 -0.15 12.19
N THR A 129 -2.84 -1.19 12.46
CA THR A 129 -3.54 -1.98 11.43
C THR A 129 -4.53 -1.15 10.61
N ALA A 130 -4.98 0.00 11.12
CA ALA A 130 -5.79 0.95 10.37
C ALA A 130 -5.05 1.56 9.15
N LEU A 131 -3.70 1.48 9.12
CA LEU A 131 -2.88 1.86 7.97
C LEU A 131 -2.50 0.66 7.07
N GLY A 132 -2.85 -0.53 7.48
CA GLY A 132 -2.50 -1.80 6.83
C GLY A 132 -3.71 -2.69 6.58
N ALA A 133 -3.84 -3.75 7.37
CA ALA A 133 -4.86 -4.79 7.20
C ALA A 133 -6.29 -4.25 7.30
N LEU A 134 -6.58 -3.36 8.25
CA LEU A 134 -7.89 -2.72 8.45
C LEU A 134 -7.97 -1.32 7.82
N GLY A 135 -7.10 -1.03 6.86
CA GLY A 135 -7.01 0.23 6.14
C GLY A 135 -6.98 0.04 4.63
N GLY A 136 -6.38 1.02 3.94
CA GLY A 136 -6.29 1.05 2.48
C GLY A 136 -5.73 -0.24 1.86
N PRO A 137 -4.56 -0.76 2.31
CA PRO A 137 -3.99 -1.98 1.74
C PRO A 137 -4.89 -3.22 1.86
N GLY A 138 -5.51 -3.44 3.02
CA GLY A 138 -6.44 -4.57 3.20
C GLY A 138 -7.67 -4.45 2.31
N GLN A 139 -8.26 -3.25 2.24
CA GLN A 139 -9.39 -2.98 1.33
C GLN A 139 -9.01 -3.18 -0.14
N THR A 140 -7.81 -2.75 -0.53
CA THR A 140 -7.29 -2.95 -1.89
C THR A 140 -7.12 -4.45 -2.20
N ALA A 141 -6.59 -5.21 -1.26
CA ALA A 141 -6.45 -6.66 -1.41
C ALA A 141 -7.82 -7.35 -1.55
N TYR A 142 -8.78 -6.95 -0.70
CA TYR A 142 -10.14 -7.47 -0.78
C TYR A 142 -10.79 -7.13 -2.13
N GLU A 143 -10.73 -5.89 -2.57
CA GLU A 143 -11.27 -5.45 -3.86
C GLU A 143 -10.67 -6.26 -5.01
N GLY A 144 -9.33 -6.35 -5.05
CA GLY A 144 -8.62 -7.07 -6.11
C GLY A 144 -8.92 -8.57 -6.17
N ILE A 145 -9.12 -9.23 -5.02
CA ILE A 145 -9.33 -10.68 -4.96
C ILE A 145 -10.82 -11.05 -5.04
N VAL A 146 -11.67 -10.34 -4.24
CA VAL A 146 -13.08 -10.72 -4.08
C VAL A 146 -13.95 -10.11 -5.17
N ASN A 147 -13.85 -8.80 -5.40
CA ASN A 147 -14.78 -8.08 -6.26
C ASN A 147 -14.35 -8.09 -7.73
N VAL A 148 -13.09 -7.80 -8.02
CA VAL A 148 -12.56 -7.74 -9.40
C VAL A 148 -12.07 -9.13 -9.84
N GLY A 149 -11.21 -9.75 -9.06
CA GLY A 149 -10.67 -11.08 -9.34
C GLY A 149 -11.73 -12.19 -9.28
N LYS A 150 -12.76 -12.03 -8.44
CA LYS A 150 -13.87 -12.97 -8.25
C LYS A 150 -13.35 -14.40 -8.05
N VAL A 151 -12.36 -14.52 -7.18
CA VAL A 151 -11.64 -15.76 -6.92
C VAL A 151 -12.61 -16.81 -6.35
N LYS A 152 -12.48 -18.04 -6.84
CA LYS A 152 -13.27 -19.21 -6.42
C LYS A 152 -12.38 -20.24 -5.75
N ALA A 153 -12.97 -21.08 -4.92
CA ALA A 153 -12.27 -22.24 -4.35
C ALA A 153 -11.65 -23.11 -5.44
N GLY A 154 -10.43 -23.55 -5.21
CA GLY A 154 -9.63 -24.36 -6.15
C GLY A 154 -8.90 -23.58 -7.24
N GLU A 155 -9.17 -22.28 -7.43
CA GLU A 155 -8.44 -21.45 -8.40
C GLU A 155 -7.03 -21.12 -7.91
N THR A 156 -6.09 -21.06 -8.84
CA THR A 156 -4.72 -20.58 -8.59
C THR A 156 -4.64 -19.08 -8.89
N VAL A 157 -4.13 -18.35 -7.92
CA VAL A 157 -3.94 -16.89 -7.98
C VAL A 157 -2.46 -16.55 -7.86
N VAL A 158 -1.92 -15.86 -8.87
CA VAL A 158 -0.58 -15.27 -8.81
C VAL A 158 -0.69 -13.84 -8.29
N ILE A 159 0.25 -13.44 -7.45
CA ILE A 159 0.27 -12.10 -6.84
C ILE A 159 1.69 -11.53 -6.98
N SER A 160 1.84 -10.44 -7.71
CA SER A 160 3.12 -9.71 -7.78
C SER A 160 3.28 -8.76 -6.58
N ALA A 161 4.53 -8.43 -6.21
CA ALA A 161 4.86 -7.73 -4.97
C ALA A 161 4.16 -8.35 -3.74
N ALA A 162 4.13 -9.68 -3.71
CA ALA A 162 3.35 -10.45 -2.74
C ALA A 162 3.75 -10.19 -1.28
N ALA A 163 5.01 -9.85 -1.02
CA ALA A 163 5.48 -9.51 0.32
C ALA A 163 5.13 -8.09 0.79
N GLY A 164 4.54 -7.25 -0.08
CA GLY A 164 4.07 -5.92 0.29
C GLY A 164 2.74 -5.91 1.04
N ALA A 165 2.30 -4.74 1.47
CA ALA A 165 1.09 -4.57 2.28
C ALA A 165 -0.19 -5.13 1.61
N VAL A 166 -0.40 -4.87 0.32
CA VAL A 166 -1.54 -5.40 -0.44
C VAL A 166 -1.35 -6.88 -0.74
N GLY A 167 -0.16 -7.26 -1.24
CA GLY A 167 0.09 -8.62 -1.70
C GLY A 167 0.01 -9.67 -0.60
N SER A 168 0.55 -9.37 0.60
CA SER A 168 0.52 -10.29 1.75
C SER A 168 -0.90 -10.53 2.28
N MET A 169 -1.74 -9.49 2.24
CA MET A 169 -3.16 -9.62 2.56
C MET A 169 -3.92 -10.40 1.48
N ALA A 170 -3.66 -10.08 0.21
CA ALA A 170 -4.33 -10.73 -0.93
C ALA A 170 -4.12 -12.24 -0.95
N GLY A 171 -2.90 -12.72 -0.72
CA GLY A 171 -2.62 -14.16 -0.68
C GLY A 171 -3.36 -14.87 0.44
N GLN A 172 -3.44 -14.28 1.63
CA GLN A 172 -4.20 -14.85 2.74
C GLN A 172 -5.71 -14.83 2.46
N ILE A 173 -6.24 -13.78 1.84
CA ILE A 173 -7.65 -13.74 1.39
C ILE A 173 -7.93 -14.88 0.39
N VAL A 174 -7.02 -15.13 -0.57
CA VAL A 174 -7.11 -16.28 -1.48
C VAL A 174 -7.22 -17.59 -0.70
N LYS A 175 -6.41 -17.77 0.35
CA LYS A 175 -6.45 -18.98 1.20
C LYS A 175 -7.78 -19.09 1.94
N VAL A 176 -8.30 -18.00 2.48
CA VAL A 176 -9.64 -17.98 3.14
C VAL A 176 -10.75 -18.40 2.18
N LEU A 177 -10.64 -18.01 0.90
CA LEU A 177 -11.61 -18.38 -0.15
C LEU A 177 -11.41 -19.83 -0.70
N GLY A 178 -10.43 -20.57 -0.16
CA GLY A 178 -10.13 -21.95 -0.62
C GLY A 178 -9.35 -22.02 -1.94
N GLY A 179 -8.71 -20.92 -2.35
CA GLY A 179 -7.84 -20.87 -3.51
C GLY A 179 -6.38 -21.26 -3.18
N ARG A 180 -5.57 -21.36 -4.23
CA ARG A 180 -4.12 -21.58 -4.17
C ARG A 180 -3.40 -20.25 -4.43
N ALA A 181 -2.61 -19.79 -3.47
CA ALA A 181 -1.88 -18.51 -3.53
C ALA A 181 -0.42 -18.73 -3.95
N VAL A 182 0.01 -18.07 -5.05
CA VAL A 182 1.39 -18.08 -5.54
C VAL A 182 1.94 -16.66 -5.46
N GLY A 183 2.99 -16.46 -4.67
CA GLY A 183 3.57 -15.15 -4.42
C GLY A 183 4.83 -14.89 -5.25
N ILE A 184 4.95 -13.72 -5.85
CA ILE A 184 6.18 -13.23 -6.46
C ILE A 184 6.76 -12.14 -5.57
N ALA A 185 7.99 -12.35 -5.06
CA ALA A 185 8.70 -11.41 -4.22
C ALA A 185 10.18 -11.37 -4.58
N GLY A 186 10.95 -10.43 -4.04
CA GLY A 186 12.38 -10.31 -4.31
C GLY A 186 13.21 -10.68 -3.10
N GLY A 187 13.96 -11.77 -3.21
CA GLY A 187 14.88 -12.27 -2.19
C GLY A 187 14.30 -13.38 -1.33
N ALA A 188 15.18 -14.30 -0.92
CA ALA A 188 14.81 -15.51 -0.18
C ALA A 188 14.07 -15.23 1.12
N ALA A 189 14.43 -14.18 1.85
CA ALA A 189 13.78 -13.81 3.12
C ALA A 189 12.29 -13.47 2.92
N LYS A 190 11.96 -12.70 1.89
CA LYS A 190 10.56 -12.38 1.55
C LYS A 190 9.79 -13.60 1.09
N CYS A 191 10.41 -14.47 0.29
CA CYS A 191 9.81 -15.73 -0.13
C CYS A 191 9.50 -16.64 1.06
N ALA A 192 10.43 -16.76 2.01
CA ALA A 192 10.21 -17.53 3.24
C ALA A 192 9.06 -16.96 4.09
N ALA A 193 9.01 -15.62 4.24
CA ALA A 193 7.92 -14.97 4.98
C ALA A 193 6.54 -15.18 4.33
N LEU A 194 6.46 -15.25 3.00
CA LEU A 194 5.21 -15.56 2.30
C LEU A 194 4.75 -17.01 2.57
N LEU A 195 5.67 -17.95 2.56
CA LEU A 195 5.34 -19.35 2.92
C LEU A 195 4.84 -19.44 4.37
N ASP A 196 5.47 -18.70 5.30
CA ASP A 196 4.99 -18.61 6.68
C ASP A 196 3.59 -17.96 6.79
N LEU A 197 3.26 -17.02 5.91
CA LEU A 197 1.92 -16.42 5.80
C LEU A 197 0.88 -17.35 5.13
N GLY A 198 1.28 -18.56 4.72
CA GLY A 198 0.38 -19.58 4.17
C GLY A 198 0.25 -19.57 2.65
N PHE A 199 1.13 -18.91 1.92
CA PHE A 199 1.21 -19.07 0.46
C PHE A 199 1.62 -20.49 0.11
N ASP A 200 1.04 -21.03 -0.95
CA ASP A 200 1.31 -22.42 -1.38
C ASP A 200 2.60 -22.56 -2.19
N ALA A 201 3.04 -21.49 -2.85
CA ALA A 201 4.29 -21.44 -3.59
C ALA A 201 4.76 -19.98 -3.74
N VAL A 202 6.05 -19.85 -4.02
CA VAL A 202 6.69 -18.54 -4.23
C VAL A 202 7.66 -18.59 -5.41
N ALA A 203 7.92 -17.43 -6.02
CA ALA A 203 8.96 -17.24 -7.00
C ALA A 203 9.75 -15.95 -6.71
N ASP A 204 11.08 -16.06 -6.69
CA ASP A 204 11.98 -14.95 -6.45
C ASP A 204 12.36 -14.28 -7.78
N TYR A 205 11.79 -13.08 -8.06
CA TYR A 205 12.06 -12.37 -9.30
C TYR A 205 13.50 -11.85 -9.43
N LYS A 206 14.28 -11.86 -8.33
CA LYS A 206 15.72 -11.49 -8.34
C LYS A 206 16.61 -12.69 -8.63
N ALA A 207 16.09 -13.91 -8.56
CA ALA A 207 16.88 -15.11 -8.81
C ALA A 207 17.09 -15.32 -10.32
N PRO A 208 18.25 -15.82 -10.73
CA PRO A 208 18.58 -16.05 -12.15
C PRO A 208 17.69 -17.12 -12.80
N ASP A 209 17.08 -17.99 -12.02
CA ASP A 209 16.17 -19.07 -12.43
C ASP A 209 14.68 -18.71 -12.23
N PHE A 210 14.36 -17.43 -12.13
CA PHE A 210 12.97 -16.95 -11.88
C PHE A 210 11.92 -17.59 -12.82
N ALA A 211 12.24 -17.72 -14.11
CA ALA A 211 11.33 -18.34 -15.08
C ALA A 211 11.01 -19.82 -14.75
N GLU A 212 12.01 -20.59 -14.32
CA GLU A 212 11.81 -21.98 -13.91
C GLU A 212 11.07 -22.09 -12.57
N GLN A 213 11.32 -21.15 -11.64
CA GLN A 213 10.55 -21.05 -10.40
C GLN A 213 9.06 -20.77 -10.68
N LEU A 214 8.73 -19.83 -11.58
CA LEU A 214 7.35 -19.57 -12.00
C LEU A 214 6.71 -20.81 -12.61
N LYS A 215 7.39 -21.49 -13.52
CA LYS A 215 6.90 -22.72 -14.15
C LYS A 215 6.62 -23.81 -13.11
N THR A 216 7.52 -23.97 -12.13
CA THR A 216 7.36 -24.94 -11.05
C THR A 216 6.21 -24.55 -10.12
N ALA A 217 6.07 -23.26 -9.81
CA ALA A 217 5.01 -22.75 -8.97
C ALA A 217 3.62 -22.79 -9.63
N LEU A 218 3.55 -22.82 -10.98
CA LEU A 218 2.35 -22.76 -11.79
C LEU A 218 2.23 -23.92 -12.78
N PRO A 219 2.30 -25.19 -12.34
CA PRO A 219 2.32 -26.35 -13.25
C PRO A 219 1.07 -26.43 -14.13
N GLU A 220 -0.09 -26.02 -13.60
CA GLU A 220 -1.36 -26.01 -14.32
C GLU A 220 -1.77 -24.59 -14.79
N GLY A 221 -0.90 -23.59 -14.61
CA GLY A 221 -1.21 -22.19 -14.86
C GLY A 221 -2.09 -21.55 -13.79
N ALA A 222 -2.51 -20.29 -14.02
CA ALA A 222 -3.27 -19.51 -13.07
C ALA A 222 -4.56 -18.94 -13.69
N GLU A 223 -5.63 -18.91 -12.89
CA GLU A 223 -6.92 -18.31 -13.23
C GLU A 223 -6.96 -16.81 -12.95
N VAL A 224 -6.16 -16.34 -11.99
CA VAL A 224 -6.12 -14.92 -11.61
C VAL A 224 -4.69 -14.46 -11.43
N TYR A 225 -4.41 -13.24 -11.87
CA TYR A 225 -3.15 -12.54 -11.60
C TYR A 225 -3.44 -11.16 -11.03
N LEU A 226 -3.20 -10.97 -9.74
CA LEU A 226 -3.22 -9.63 -9.11
C LEU A 226 -1.91 -8.93 -9.40
N ASP A 227 -1.96 -7.95 -10.30
CA ASP A 227 -0.77 -7.20 -10.71
C ASP A 227 -0.61 -5.90 -9.91
N ASN A 228 0.49 -5.83 -9.15
CA ASN A 228 0.93 -4.67 -8.40
C ASN A 228 2.20 -4.02 -9.02
N VAL A 229 2.80 -4.66 -10.04
CA VAL A 229 4.17 -4.33 -10.47
C VAL A 229 4.25 -3.85 -11.90
N GLY A 230 3.60 -4.54 -12.84
CA GLY A 230 3.83 -4.28 -14.26
C GLY A 230 5.19 -4.80 -14.76
N GLY A 231 5.64 -4.30 -15.89
CA GLY A 231 6.98 -4.54 -16.44
C GLY A 231 7.34 -6.00 -16.66
N ASP A 232 8.61 -6.33 -16.45
CA ASP A 232 9.16 -7.67 -16.71
C ASP A 232 8.49 -8.78 -15.90
N VAL A 233 8.03 -8.47 -14.67
CA VAL A 233 7.31 -9.44 -13.85
C VAL A 233 6.01 -9.83 -14.52
N THR A 234 5.24 -8.87 -15.00
CA THR A 234 3.99 -9.12 -15.71
C THR A 234 4.25 -9.90 -17.00
N LEU A 235 5.25 -9.52 -17.78
CA LEU A 235 5.62 -10.23 -19.01
C LEU A 235 5.99 -11.69 -18.73
N ALA A 236 6.67 -11.98 -17.62
CA ALA A 236 7.02 -13.34 -17.21
C ALA A 236 5.78 -14.16 -16.78
N VAL A 237 4.77 -13.53 -16.15
CA VAL A 237 3.56 -14.22 -15.68
C VAL A 237 2.58 -14.53 -16.82
N LEU A 238 2.46 -13.66 -17.83
CA LEU A 238 1.47 -13.80 -18.92
C LEU A 238 1.45 -15.18 -19.61
N PRO A 239 2.61 -15.84 -19.90
CA PRO A 239 2.61 -17.17 -20.49
C PRO A 239 1.96 -18.24 -19.62
N HIS A 240 1.93 -18.05 -18.30
CA HIS A 240 1.37 -19.02 -17.32
C HIS A 240 -0.11 -18.79 -17.01
N LEU A 241 -0.74 -17.75 -17.57
CA LEU A 241 -2.17 -17.53 -17.37
C LEU A 241 -3.00 -18.48 -18.23
N LYS A 242 -4.06 -19.02 -17.66
CA LYS A 242 -5.03 -19.85 -18.37
C LYS A 242 -5.88 -19.03 -19.34
N ARG A 243 -6.53 -19.70 -20.27
CA ARG A 243 -7.52 -19.07 -21.13
C ARG A 243 -8.69 -18.51 -20.31
N GLY A 244 -9.05 -17.25 -20.52
CA GLY A 244 -10.10 -16.56 -19.76
C GLY A 244 -9.68 -16.08 -18.39
N ALA A 245 -8.37 -16.12 -18.07
CA ALA A 245 -7.86 -15.62 -16.81
C ALA A 245 -8.21 -14.14 -16.59
N ARG A 246 -8.39 -13.78 -15.32
CA ARG A 246 -8.71 -12.42 -14.86
C ARG A 246 -7.43 -11.78 -14.31
N MET A 247 -7.22 -10.53 -14.68
CA MET A 247 -6.04 -9.78 -14.28
C MET A 247 -6.47 -8.46 -13.64
N PRO A 248 -6.80 -8.45 -12.33
CA PRO A 248 -6.94 -7.21 -11.57
C PRO A 248 -5.62 -6.44 -11.59
N MET A 249 -5.63 -5.20 -12.12
CA MET A 249 -4.47 -4.31 -12.15
C MET A 249 -4.59 -3.31 -10.99
N CYS A 250 -3.82 -3.55 -9.94
CA CYS A 250 -3.77 -2.74 -8.72
C CYS A 250 -2.72 -1.63 -8.82
N GLY A 251 -1.60 -1.90 -9.47
CA GLY A 251 -0.48 -0.97 -9.55
C GLY A 251 0.53 -1.35 -10.62
N PHE A 252 1.52 -0.47 -10.80
CA PHE A 252 2.60 -0.65 -11.77
C PHE A 252 3.90 -0.05 -11.23
N ILE A 253 4.29 -0.48 -10.00
CA ILE A 253 5.40 0.13 -9.26
C ILE A 253 6.74 0.08 -10.03
N ALA A 254 6.90 -0.84 -10.99
CA ALA A 254 8.08 -0.88 -11.86
C ALA A 254 8.29 0.43 -12.63
N TYR A 255 7.24 1.22 -12.84
CA TYR A 255 7.28 2.45 -13.60
C TYR A 255 7.13 3.73 -12.77
N TYR A 256 6.94 3.64 -11.46
CA TYR A 256 6.74 4.83 -10.61
C TYR A 256 7.94 5.79 -10.62
N GLY A 257 9.15 5.29 -10.81
CA GLY A 257 10.37 6.10 -10.84
C GLY A 257 10.84 6.51 -12.23
N VAL A 258 10.25 5.96 -13.31
CA VAL A 258 10.75 6.18 -14.69
C VAL A 258 9.82 7.02 -15.56
N GLY A 259 8.68 7.45 -15.01
CA GLY A 259 7.67 8.23 -15.76
C GLY A 259 6.90 7.39 -16.78
N MET A 260 6.11 8.09 -17.63
CA MET A 260 5.25 7.44 -18.64
C MET A 260 6.03 6.85 -19.84
N GLU A 261 7.24 7.35 -20.08
CA GLU A 261 8.08 6.94 -21.21
C GLU A 261 9.01 5.78 -20.85
N GLY A 262 8.63 4.88 -19.94
CA GLY A 262 9.45 3.82 -19.38
C GLY A 262 10.60 3.33 -20.29
N PRO A 263 11.77 2.97 -19.73
CA PRO A 263 12.89 2.50 -20.53
C PRO A 263 12.58 1.15 -21.16
N GLY A 264 13.02 0.96 -22.39
CA GLY A 264 13.06 -0.36 -22.99
C GLY A 264 12.28 -0.51 -24.29
N PRO A 265 12.30 -1.74 -24.85
CA PRO A 265 11.58 -2.04 -26.06
C PRO A 265 10.06 -1.97 -25.87
N ASP A 266 9.33 -1.64 -26.95
CA ASP A 266 7.86 -1.69 -26.97
C ASP A 266 7.37 -3.15 -26.83
N HIS A 267 6.85 -3.51 -25.67
CA HIS A 267 6.28 -4.83 -25.39
C HIS A 267 4.78 -4.96 -25.70
N LEU A 268 4.11 -3.86 -26.08
CA LEU A 268 2.66 -3.85 -26.36
C LEU A 268 2.23 -4.88 -27.40
N PRO A 269 2.93 -5.09 -28.54
CA PRO A 269 2.52 -6.11 -29.49
C PRO A 269 2.46 -7.53 -28.90
N GLY A 270 3.46 -7.88 -28.09
CA GLY A 270 3.50 -9.16 -27.37
C GLY A 270 2.39 -9.27 -26.33
N PHE A 271 2.15 -8.20 -25.59
CA PHE A 271 1.10 -8.12 -24.58
C PHE A 271 -0.30 -8.29 -25.20
N TYR A 272 -0.62 -7.57 -26.27
CA TYR A 272 -1.90 -7.72 -26.98
C TYR A 272 -2.08 -9.13 -27.55
N ARG A 273 -1.02 -9.74 -28.07
CA ARG A 273 -1.07 -11.13 -28.53
C ARG A 273 -1.49 -12.09 -27.41
N GLN A 274 -0.96 -11.94 -26.19
CA GLN A 274 -1.35 -12.76 -25.05
C GLN A 274 -2.81 -12.52 -24.65
N ILE A 275 -3.26 -11.26 -24.61
CA ILE A 275 -4.66 -10.92 -24.31
C ILE A 275 -5.59 -11.64 -25.28
N MET A 276 -5.34 -11.51 -26.60
CA MET A 276 -6.18 -12.13 -27.63
C MET A 276 -6.13 -13.65 -27.56
N ALA A 277 -4.94 -14.24 -27.55
CA ALA A 277 -4.76 -15.70 -27.61
C ALA A 277 -5.39 -16.41 -26.41
N LYS A 278 -5.34 -15.78 -25.24
CA LYS A 278 -5.86 -16.35 -23.99
C LYS A 278 -7.22 -15.79 -23.57
N ALA A 279 -7.79 -14.84 -24.34
CA ALA A 279 -9.03 -14.15 -23.98
C ALA A 279 -8.98 -13.60 -22.54
N LEU A 280 -7.88 -12.92 -22.18
CA LEU A 280 -7.68 -12.38 -20.85
C LEU A 280 -8.69 -11.27 -20.56
N LYS A 281 -9.11 -11.17 -19.31
CA LYS A 281 -9.96 -10.09 -18.78
C LYS A 281 -9.11 -9.23 -17.86
N ILE A 282 -8.77 -8.03 -18.35
CA ILE A 282 -7.92 -7.09 -17.61
C ILE A 282 -8.79 -5.95 -17.12
N GLU A 283 -8.71 -5.69 -15.82
CA GLU A 283 -9.51 -4.65 -15.18
C GLU A 283 -8.64 -3.86 -14.20
N GLY A 284 -8.50 -2.55 -14.47
CA GLY A 284 -7.88 -1.61 -13.54
C GLY A 284 -8.87 -1.23 -12.45
N PHE A 285 -8.41 -1.12 -11.20
CA PHE A 285 -9.25 -0.70 -10.09
C PHE A 285 -8.49 0.23 -9.14
N ALA A 286 -9.22 1.12 -8.49
CA ALA A 286 -8.69 1.96 -7.42
C ALA A 286 -9.06 1.33 -6.07
N GLY A 287 -8.07 1.02 -5.25
CA GLY A 287 -8.17 0.13 -4.10
C GLY A 287 -8.96 0.58 -2.88
N ILE A 288 -9.86 1.59 -2.97
CA ILE A 288 -10.51 2.19 -1.79
C ILE A 288 -11.99 1.75 -1.65
N PHE A 289 -12.48 0.83 -2.48
CA PHE A 289 -13.92 0.62 -2.64
C PHE A 289 -14.47 -0.72 -2.10
N ALA A 290 -13.68 -1.50 -1.35
CA ALA A 290 -14.21 -2.70 -0.69
C ALA A 290 -15.34 -2.38 0.32
N GLY A 291 -15.44 -1.11 0.72
CA GLY A 291 -16.50 -0.61 1.58
C GLY A 291 -16.48 -1.23 2.98
N LYS A 292 -17.56 -0.99 3.72
CA LYS A 292 -17.73 -1.47 5.09
C LYS A 292 -17.65 -3.01 5.17
N LYS A 293 -18.23 -3.72 4.20
CA LYS A 293 -18.22 -5.18 4.17
C LYS A 293 -16.81 -5.76 4.09
N GLY A 294 -15.92 -5.20 3.27
CA GLY A 294 -14.55 -5.69 3.16
C GLY A 294 -13.78 -5.56 4.46
N LEU A 295 -13.97 -4.45 5.19
CA LEU A 295 -13.35 -4.26 6.51
C LEU A 295 -13.91 -5.24 7.54
N GLU A 296 -15.22 -5.45 7.57
CA GLU A 296 -15.87 -6.40 8.48
C GLU A 296 -15.41 -7.84 8.23
N ASP A 297 -15.34 -8.26 6.97
CA ASP A 297 -14.86 -9.60 6.60
C ASP A 297 -13.39 -9.79 7.04
N ILE A 298 -12.51 -8.81 6.74
CA ILE A 298 -11.09 -8.88 7.14
C ILE A 298 -10.95 -8.93 8.66
N ALA A 299 -11.65 -8.06 9.39
CA ALA A 299 -11.65 -8.05 10.85
C ALA A 299 -12.13 -9.39 11.44
N GLY A 300 -13.19 -9.97 10.86
CA GLY A 300 -13.68 -11.30 11.21
C GLY A 300 -12.63 -12.38 11.00
N TRP A 301 -11.98 -12.41 9.84
CA TRP A 301 -10.93 -13.38 9.53
C TRP A 301 -9.67 -13.22 10.39
N MET A 302 -9.33 -11.98 10.76
CA MET A 302 -8.24 -11.72 11.72
C MET A 302 -8.60 -12.27 13.12
N LYS A 303 -9.82 -12.02 13.61
CA LYS A 303 -10.32 -12.54 14.89
C LYS A 303 -10.35 -14.07 14.93
N GLU A 304 -10.64 -14.71 13.80
CA GLU A 304 -10.61 -16.17 13.63
C GLU A 304 -9.19 -16.73 13.45
N GLY A 305 -8.16 -15.89 13.40
CA GLY A 305 -6.77 -16.28 13.16
C GLY A 305 -6.48 -16.77 11.73
N LYS A 306 -7.41 -16.55 10.79
CA LYS A 306 -7.26 -16.93 9.38
C LYS A 306 -6.38 -15.96 8.59
N ILE A 307 -6.30 -14.70 9.02
CA ILE A 307 -5.44 -13.67 8.45
C ILE A 307 -4.56 -13.10 9.55
N ARG A 308 -3.28 -13.02 9.29
CA ARG A 308 -2.27 -12.34 10.10
C ARG A 308 -1.83 -11.07 9.39
N PHE A 309 -1.77 -9.95 10.08
CA PHE A 309 -1.16 -8.75 9.51
C PHE A 309 0.36 -8.79 9.69
N ALA A 310 1.07 -8.31 8.69
CA ALA A 310 2.51 -8.14 8.73
C ALA A 310 2.85 -6.64 8.66
N GLU A 311 3.68 -6.19 9.58
CA GLU A 311 4.13 -4.80 9.65
C GLU A 311 5.64 -4.74 9.85
N SER A 312 6.29 -3.85 9.14
CA SER A 312 7.70 -3.47 9.35
C SER A 312 7.71 -2.06 9.91
N VAL A 313 8.34 -1.86 11.06
CA VAL A 313 8.29 -0.59 11.78
C VAL A 313 9.67 0.04 11.84
N VAL A 314 9.74 1.35 11.58
CA VAL A 314 10.87 2.21 11.87
C VAL A 314 10.44 3.29 12.85
N ASP A 315 11.37 3.74 13.70
CA ASP A 315 11.08 4.69 14.78
C ASP A 315 11.50 6.12 14.43
N GLY A 316 10.65 7.06 14.78
CA GLY A 316 10.86 8.50 14.66
C GLY A 316 10.51 9.05 13.28
N LEU A 317 9.90 10.25 13.27
CA LEU A 317 9.54 10.96 12.03
C LEU A 317 10.74 11.21 11.12
N ASP A 318 11.93 11.39 11.71
CA ASP A 318 13.18 11.63 10.98
C ASP A 318 13.58 10.44 10.07
N ALA A 319 13.07 9.24 10.35
CA ALA A 319 13.29 8.05 9.53
C ALA A 319 12.35 7.97 8.29
N ALA A 320 11.29 8.77 8.24
CA ALA A 320 10.29 8.70 7.17
C ALA A 320 10.86 8.89 5.74
N PRO A 321 11.80 9.84 5.47
CA PRO A 321 12.42 9.97 4.15
C PRO A 321 13.16 8.71 3.69
N GLN A 322 13.94 8.09 4.59
CA GLN A 322 14.68 6.87 4.29
C GLN A 322 13.73 5.68 4.12
N ALA A 323 12.71 5.56 4.99
CA ALA A 323 11.69 4.52 4.89
C ALA A 323 10.96 4.59 3.55
N PHE A 324 10.55 5.78 3.12
CA PHE A 324 9.88 5.97 1.84
C PHE A 324 10.78 5.61 0.64
N SER A 325 12.02 6.04 0.66
CA SER A 325 12.99 5.71 -0.39
C SER A 325 13.21 4.20 -0.49
N SER A 326 13.19 3.49 0.64
CA SER A 326 13.41 2.04 0.71
C SER A 326 12.31 1.24 0.01
N VAL A 327 11.09 1.76 -0.09
CA VAL A 327 9.96 1.10 -0.79
C VAL A 327 10.31 0.84 -2.26
N PHE A 328 11.10 1.72 -2.89
CA PHE A 328 11.47 1.65 -4.31
C PHE A 328 12.80 0.92 -4.57
N SER A 329 13.59 0.67 -3.55
CA SER A 329 14.91 0.02 -3.68
C SER A 329 14.91 -1.48 -3.32
N GLY A 330 13.75 -2.04 -3.01
CA GLY A 330 13.59 -3.48 -2.79
C GLY A 330 14.22 -3.99 -1.49
N HIS A 331 14.26 -3.16 -0.43
CA HIS A 331 14.70 -3.58 0.92
C HIS A 331 13.81 -4.67 1.54
N ASP A 332 14.34 -5.37 2.56
CA ASP A 332 13.79 -6.62 3.11
C ASP A 332 12.61 -6.43 4.10
N HIS A 333 11.75 -5.43 3.90
CA HIS A 333 10.52 -5.33 4.69
C HIS A 333 9.40 -6.20 4.12
N VAL A 334 8.59 -6.74 5.03
CA VAL A 334 7.42 -7.57 4.75
C VAL A 334 6.17 -6.90 5.31
N GLY A 335 5.08 -6.96 4.57
CA GLY A 335 3.82 -6.34 4.94
C GLY A 335 3.82 -4.82 4.78
N LYS A 336 3.15 -4.13 5.69
CA LYS A 336 3.05 -2.66 5.68
C LYS A 336 4.27 -2.04 6.36
N LEU A 337 4.97 -1.16 5.64
CA LEU A 337 6.02 -0.33 6.24
C LEU A 337 5.39 0.89 6.90
N LEU A 338 5.67 1.05 8.18
CA LEU A 338 5.16 2.11 9.03
C LEU A 338 6.29 2.86 9.73
N VAL A 339 6.07 4.14 9.99
CA VAL A 339 6.90 4.96 10.86
C VAL A 339 6.12 5.18 12.16
N ARG A 340 6.69 4.76 13.29
CA ARG A 340 6.17 5.09 14.61
C ARG A 340 6.70 6.46 15.00
N VAL A 341 5.80 7.46 14.99
CA VAL A 341 6.15 8.87 15.26
C VAL A 341 6.13 9.14 16.77
N ALA A 342 5.13 8.61 17.47
CA ALA A 342 5.02 8.71 18.91
C ALA A 342 4.52 7.41 19.51
N PRO A 343 4.78 7.13 20.81
CA PRO A 343 4.19 6.00 21.50
C PRO A 343 2.67 6.14 21.60
N GLU A 344 1.98 5.00 21.56
CA GLU A 344 0.57 4.91 21.95
C GLU A 344 0.44 5.18 23.44
N ALA A 345 -0.63 5.87 23.88
CA ALA A 345 -0.85 6.22 25.28
C ALA A 345 -1.25 5.02 26.16
#